data_795cce9459598ce45401f6b52348b14c
#
_entry.id   795cce9459598ce45401f6b52348b14c
#
_cell.length_a   1.000
_cell.length_b   1.000
_cell.length_c   1.000
_cell.angle_alpha   90.00
_cell.angle_beta   90.00
_cell.angle_gamma   90.00
#
_symmetry.space_group_name_H-M   'P 1'
#
loop_
_entity.id
_entity.type
_entity.pdbx_description
1 polymer ?
#
loop_
_entity_poly.entity_id
_entity_poly.type
_entity_poly.pdbx_seq_one_letter_code
_entity_poly.pdbx_strand_id
1 'polypeptide(L)'
;MASNSLPPFIGIRIKPLTEEQKNRAIRTLDIFVSTLSEKTSGILPNNFVVTIPKVTIPEHVTAIVQLFEILEEKTELASESLKLELMIETPQSILDNNGNSALPSLVKASDGRCTGAHFGVYDYTASTNITAEYQSLTHPNCDFARHMMQVALGGTGVRLSDGATNIMPVGPHRPTDGNPLTDSQLEENKMVVHNAWRLNFNNVFHSLKHGYYQGWDLHPSHLPLRYAAVYSFFLEGLSSQSVRLKSFMGKAAQATLIGDVFDDAATGQALLNYFLQGISCGAILEKDVEKTGLTLDEIRTRSFKKILEGRQS
;
A
#
# COMPACT_ATOMS: atom_id res chain seq x y z
N MET A 1 2.58 -19.44 -12.75
CA MET A 1 4.05 -19.22 -12.72
C MET A 1 4.65 -19.43 -14.11
N ALA A 2 4.47 -20.57 -14.76
CA ALA A 2 5.05 -20.85 -16.08
C ALA A 2 4.61 -19.86 -17.20
N SER A 3 3.41 -19.27 -17.13
CA SER A 3 2.87 -18.32 -18.12
C SER A 3 3.21 -16.85 -17.82
N ASN A 4 3.92 -16.54 -16.76
CA ASN A 4 4.20 -15.18 -16.24
C ASN A 4 2.94 -14.30 -16.13
N SER A 5 1.79 -14.92 -15.80
CA SER A 5 0.48 -14.27 -15.74
C SER A 5 0.07 -13.81 -14.33
N LEU A 6 0.89 -14.12 -13.31
CA LEU A 6 0.63 -13.67 -11.94
C LEU A 6 0.98 -12.18 -11.79
N PRO A 7 0.22 -11.43 -10.97
CA PRO A 7 0.62 -10.08 -10.61
C PRO A 7 1.96 -10.11 -9.85
N PRO A 8 2.69 -8.98 -9.80
CA PRO A 8 3.99 -8.89 -9.12
C PRO A 8 3.95 -9.26 -7.63
N PHE A 9 2.81 -9.07 -6.99
CA PHE A 9 2.55 -9.43 -5.60
C PHE A 9 1.27 -10.26 -5.53
N ILE A 10 1.31 -11.33 -4.74
CA ILE A 10 0.17 -12.22 -4.52
C ILE A 10 0.22 -12.77 -3.10
N GLY A 11 -0.93 -13.02 -2.51
CA GLY A 11 -0.99 -13.57 -1.17
C GLY A 11 -2.38 -13.97 -0.73
N ILE A 12 -2.47 -14.33 0.54
CA ILE A 12 -3.75 -14.62 1.19
C ILE A 12 -3.87 -13.81 2.47
N ARG A 13 -5.12 -13.56 2.89
CA ARG A 13 -5.43 -13.09 4.23
C ARG A 13 -6.09 -14.21 5.02
N ILE A 14 -5.48 -14.60 6.13
CA ILE A 14 -6.03 -15.59 7.06
C ILE A 14 -7.08 -14.95 7.99
N LYS A 15 -7.71 -15.77 8.85
CA LYS A 15 -8.57 -15.27 9.93
C LYS A 15 -7.72 -14.69 11.06
N PRO A 16 -8.29 -13.82 11.92
CA PRO A 16 -7.59 -13.34 13.12
C PRO A 16 -7.15 -14.46 14.05
N LEU A 17 -6.11 -14.20 14.83
CA LEU A 17 -5.64 -15.12 15.88
C LEU A 17 -6.37 -14.93 17.22
N THR A 18 -7.65 -14.51 17.16
CA THR A 18 -8.50 -14.49 18.36
C THR A 18 -8.84 -15.90 18.82
N GLU A 19 -9.23 -16.04 20.09
CA GLU A 19 -9.53 -17.35 20.68
C GLU A 19 -10.56 -18.15 19.84
N GLU A 20 -11.56 -17.47 19.30
CA GLU A 20 -12.63 -18.11 18.50
C GLU A 20 -12.17 -18.50 17.09
N GLN A 21 -11.14 -17.85 16.54
CA GLN A 21 -10.78 -18.01 15.12
C GLN A 21 -9.39 -18.56 14.88
N LYS A 22 -8.52 -18.64 15.90
CA LYS A 22 -7.14 -19.11 15.76
C LYS A 22 -7.00 -20.46 15.07
N ASN A 23 -7.81 -21.45 15.48
CA ASN A 23 -7.76 -22.80 14.89
C ASN A 23 -8.11 -22.78 13.40
N ARG A 24 -9.07 -21.92 13.01
CA ARG A 24 -9.47 -21.77 11.60
C ARG A 24 -8.38 -21.00 10.82
N ALA A 25 -7.73 -20.03 11.43
CA ALA A 25 -6.62 -19.30 10.83
C ALA A 25 -5.45 -20.24 10.53
N ILE A 26 -5.01 -21.02 11.52
CA ILE A 26 -3.93 -22.00 11.41
C ILE A 26 -4.25 -23.05 10.32
N ARG A 27 -5.47 -23.62 10.36
CA ARG A 27 -5.89 -24.60 9.35
C ARG A 27 -5.92 -24.00 7.93
N THR A 28 -6.36 -22.77 7.77
CA THR A 28 -6.37 -22.11 6.46
C THR A 28 -4.94 -21.92 5.95
N LEU A 29 -4.05 -21.47 6.81
CA LEU A 29 -2.65 -21.25 6.49
C LEU A 29 -1.98 -22.57 6.08
N ASP A 30 -2.13 -23.62 6.89
CA ASP A 30 -1.58 -24.95 6.64
C ASP A 30 -2.05 -25.52 5.30
N ILE A 31 -3.36 -25.60 5.08
CA ILE A 31 -3.93 -26.13 3.82
C ILE A 31 -3.43 -25.34 2.62
N PHE A 32 -3.43 -23.99 2.72
CA PHE A 32 -3.03 -23.17 1.59
C PHE A 32 -1.55 -23.32 1.25
N VAL A 33 -0.65 -23.19 2.25
CA VAL A 33 0.80 -23.27 2.04
C VAL A 33 1.21 -24.66 1.59
N SER A 34 0.69 -25.71 2.23
CA SER A 34 1.00 -27.11 1.86
C SER A 34 0.54 -27.42 0.43
N THR A 35 -0.70 -27.01 0.06
CA THR A 35 -1.19 -27.20 -1.30
C THR A 35 -0.42 -26.39 -2.32
N LEU A 36 -0.06 -25.13 -1.99
CA LEU A 36 0.72 -24.29 -2.88
C LEU A 36 2.10 -24.90 -3.11
N SER A 37 2.81 -25.30 -2.04
CA SER A 37 4.11 -25.94 -2.13
C SER A 37 4.08 -27.22 -2.98
N GLU A 38 3.09 -28.10 -2.74
CA GLU A 38 2.89 -29.32 -3.55
C GLU A 38 2.71 -28.99 -5.04
N LYS A 39 1.83 -28.01 -5.37
CA LYS A 39 1.51 -27.67 -6.75
C LYS A 39 2.63 -26.91 -7.48
N THR A 40 3.53 -26.30 -6.75
CA THR A 40 4.64 -25.50 -7.29
C THR A 40 6.00 -26.17 -7.09
N SER A 41 6.03 -27.42 -6.62
CA SER A 41 7.26 -28.17 -6.35
C SER A 41 8.22 -27.42 -5.41
N GLY A 42 7.68 -26.89 -4.30
CA GLY A 42 8.46 -26.16 -3.28
C GLY A 42 8.87 -24.74 -3.66
N ILE A 43 8.34 -24.17 -4.76
CA ILE A 43 8.71 -22.82 -5.20
C ILE A 43 7.52 -21.89 -4.99
N LEU A 44 7.63 -20.94 -4.08
CA LEU A 44 6.60 -19.90 -3.89
C LEU A 44 6.59 -18.89 -5.05
N PRO A 45 5.42 -18.32 -5.40
CA PRO A 45 5.38 -17.15 -6.28
C PRO A 45 6.23 -16.01 -5.72
N ASN A 46 6.83 -15.24 -6.62
CA ASN A 46 7.58 -14.04 -6.20
C ASN A 46 6.68 -13.11 -5.38
N ASN A 47 7.24 -12.55 -4.30
CA ASN A 47 6.53 -11.66 -3.38
C ASN A 47 5.22 -12.25 -2.83
N PHE A 48 5.17 -13.58 -2.60
CA PHE A 48 4.06 -14.19 -1.90
C PHE A 48 4.03 -13.74 -0.44
N VAL A 49 2.85 -13.31 0.04
CA VAL A 49 2.68 -12.80 1.40
C VAL A 49 1.43 -13.36 2.07
N VAL A 50 1.46 -13.42 3.39
CA VAL A 50 0.30 -13.76 4.22
C VAL A 50 -0.09 -12.53 5.04
N THR A 51 -1.28 -12.01 4.82
CA THR A 51 -1.80 -10.85 5.56
C THR A 51 -2.46 -11.30 6.86
N ILE A 52 -2.03 -10.70 7.97
CA ILE A 52 -2.50 -11.00 9.32
C ILE A 52 -3.49 -9.92 9.77
N PRO A 53 -4.78 -10.23 9.93
CA PRO A 53 -5.77 -9.26 10.37
C PRO A 53 -5.83 -9.09 11.89
N LYS A 54 -6.37 -7.95 12.34
CA LYS A 54 -6.73 -7.65 13.74
C LYS A 54 -5.61 -7.91 14.74
N VAL A 55 -4.38 -7.53 14.37
CA VAL A 55 -3.22 -7.65 15.26
C VAL A 55 -3.35 -6.61 16.39
N THR A 56 -3.21 -7.04 17.63
CA THR A 56 -3.32 -6.19 18.82
C THR A 56 -2.10 -6.24 19.72
N ILE A 57 -1.31 -7.31 19.64
CA ILE A 57 -0.13 -7.56 20.46
C ILE A 57 0.99 -8.22 19.63
N PRO A 58 2.27 -8.00 19.95
CA PRO A 58 3.40 -8.62 19.25
C PRO A 58 3.37 -10.16 19.23
N GLU A 59 2.82 -10.78 20.27
CA GLU A 59 2.73 -12.24 20.40
C GLU A 59 1.90 -12.88 19.26
N HIS A 60 0.91 -12.18 18.72
CA HIS A 60 0.19 -12.64 17.52
C HIS A 60 1.14 -12.79 16.33
N VAL A 61 2.06 -11.86 16.17
CA VAL A 61 3.05 -11.88 15.08
C VAL A 61 4.09 -12.97 15.31
N THR A 62 4.60 -13.09 16.53
CA THR A 62 5.56 -14.15 16.91
C THR A 62 4.97 -15.55 16.67
N ALA A 63 3.69 -15.76 17.03
CA ALA A 63 3.01 -17.04 16.78
C ALA A 63 2.92 -17.38 15.28
N ILE A 64 2.70 -16.39 14.41
CA ILE A 64 2.73 -16.61 12.96
C ILE A 64 4.11 -16.93 12.45
N VAL A 65 5.16 -16.27 12.96
CA VAL A 65 6.55 -16.60 12.60
C VAL A 65 6.86 -18.05 12.92
N GLN A 66 6.52 -18.52 14.12
CA GLN A 66 6.68 -19.91 14.51
C GLN A 66 5.90 -20.89 13.61
N LEU A 67 4.68 -20.52 13.23
CA LEU A 67 3.90 -21.32 12.27
C LEU A 67 4.53 -21.33 10.88
N PHE A 68 5.14 -20.26 10.43
CA PHE A 68 5.88 -20.22 9.17
C PHE A 68 7.09 -21.13 9.21
N GLU A 69 7.88 -21.12 10.28
CA GLU A 69 9.02 -22.01 10.46
C GLU A 69 8.61 -23.49 10.38
N ILE A 70 7.55 -23.88 11.09
CA ILE A 70 7.00 -25.24 11.05
C ILE A 70 6.52 -25.61 9.64
N LEU A 71 5.87 -24.69 8.93
CA LEU A 71 5.39 -24.94 7.58
C LEU A 71 6.53 -25.02 6.57
N GLU A 72 7.52 -24.14 6.66
CA GLU A 72 8.72 -24.16 5.82
C GLU A 72 9.46 -25.50 5.96
N GLU A 73 9.66 -25.99 7.20
CA GLU A 73 10.26 -27.29 7.46
C GLU A 73 9.42 -28.44 6.88
N LYS A 74 8.12 -28.48 7.18
CA LYS A 74 7.22 -29.57 6.73
C LYS A 74 7.01 -29.65 5.23
N THR A 75 7.07 -28.52 4.55
CA THR A 75 6.81 -28.41 3.10
C THR A 75 8.07 -28.26 2.27
N GLU A 76 9.24 -28.38 2.90
CA GLU A 76 10.55 -28.27 2.27
C GLU A 76 10.77 -26.92 1.54
N LEU A 77 10.08 -25.89 2.01
CA LEU A 77 10.31 -24.52 1.54
C LEU A 77 11.62 -23.97 2.10
N ALA A 78 12.23 -23.04 1.37
CA ALA A 78 13.42 -22.36 1.88
C ALA A 78 13.10 -21.63 3.20
N SER A 79 14.02 -21.64 4.14
CA SER A 79 13.90 -20.89 5.40
C SER A 79 13.64 -19.41 5.10
N GLU A 80 12.78 -18.78 5.89
CA GLU A 80 12.39 -17.39 5.76
C GLU A 80 11.71 -17.00 4.42
N SER A 81 11.26 -17.98 3.63
CA SER A 81 10.57 -17.73 2.36
C SER A 81 9.14 -17.20 2.54
N LEU A 82 8.47 -17.59 3.63
CA LEU A 82 7.14 -17.08 3.97
C LEU A 82 7.28 -15.67 4.58
N LYS A 83 6.64 -14.70 3.93
CA LYS A 83 6.60 -13.30 4.37
C LYS A 83 5.19 -12.91 4.82
N LEU A 84 5.10 -11.89 5.65
CA LEU A 84 3.82 -11.41 6.17
C LEU A 84 3.60 -9.92 5.93
N GLU A 85 2.34 -9.54 5.98
CA GLU A 85 1.86 -8.16 6.03
C GLU A 85 0.86 -8.02 7.18
N LEU A 86 0.85 -6.87 7.82
CA LEU A 86 0.02 -6.60 8.99
C LEU A 86 -1.18 -5.72 8.63
N MET A 87 -2.39 -6.09 9.09
CA MET A 87 -3.52 -5.17 9.12
C MET A 87 -3.44 -4.32 10.37
N ILE A 88 -3.32 -3.02 10.17
CA ILE A 88 -3.36 -2.00 11.22
C ILE A 88 -4.79 -1.45 11.26
N GLU A 89 -5.62 -2.06 12.08
CA GLU A 89 -7.07 -1.85 12.06
C GLU A 89 -7.70 -1.84 13.48
N THR A 90 -6.84 -1.76 14.50
CA THR A 90 -7.27 -1.64 15.89
C THR A 90 -6.50 -0.52 16.60
N PRO A 91 -7.09 0.19 17.59
CA PRO A 91 -6.35 1.19 18.36
C PRO A 91 -5.08 0.62 19.01
N GLN A 92 -5.11 -0.65 19.44
CA GLN A 92 -3.98 -1.33 20.07
C GLN A 92 -2.82 -1.59 19.13
N SER A 93 -3.07 -1.64 17.80
CA SER A 93 -1.99 -1.71 16.81
C SER A 93 -1.30 -0.35 16.58
N ILE A 94 -1.92 0.76 16.99
CA ILE A 94 -1.36 2.12 16.91
C ILE A 94 -0.63 2.47 18.21
N LEU A 95 -1.31 2.34 19.35
CA LEU A 95 -0.77 2.63 20.68
C LEU A 95 -0.96 1.42 21.60
N ASP A 96 0.10 1.05 22.31
CA ASP A 96 0.06 0.01 23.34
C ASP A 96 -0.58 0.51 24.64
N ASN A 97 -0.72 -0.37 25.63
CA ASN A 97 -1.31 -0.03 26.94
C ASN A 97 -0.49 0.97 27.75
N ASN A 98 0.74 1.25 27.36
CA ASN A 98 1.62 2.23 27.99
C ASN A 98 1.63 3.58 27.24
N GLY A 99 0.87 3.69 26.14
CA GLY A 99 0.83 4.88 25.30
C GLY A 99 2.00 4.99 24.31
N ASN A 100 2.81 3.95 24.15
CA ASN A 100 3.86 3.93 23.14
C ASN A 100 3.28 3.47 21.79
N SER A 101 3.95 3.86 20.69
CA SER A 101 3.62 3.30 19.38
C SER A 101 3.84 1.78 19.38
N ALA A 102 2.78 1.02 19.09
CA ALA A 102 2.84 -0.44 19.01
C ALA A 102 3.51 -0.92 17.69
N LEU A 103 3.47 -0.12 16.64
CA LEU A 103 3.92 -0.48 15.30
C LEU A 103 5.35 -1.02 15.21
N PRO A 104 6.37 -0.37 15.82
CA PRO A 104 7.74 -0.89 15.78
C PRO A 104 7.89 -2.26 16.46
N SER A 105 7.17 -2.50 17.57
CA SER A 105 7.21 -3.79 18.25
C SER A 105 6.51 -4.90 17.47
N LEU A 106 5.41 -4.60 16.79
CA LEU A 106 4.75 -5.54 15.88
C LEU A 106 5.67 -5.95 14.72
N VAL A 107 6.34 -4.97 14.10
CA VAL A 107 7.29 -5.25 13.01
C VAL A 107 8.51 -6.01 13.53
N LYS A 108 9.06 -5.66 14.69
CA LYS A 108 10.18 -6.38 15.31
C LYS A 108 9.82 -7.85 15.61
N ALA A 109 8.60 -8.12 16.08
CA ALA A 109 8.12 -9.47 16.36
C ALA A 109 8.01 -10.36 15.11
N SER A 110 8.08 -9.78 13.91
CA SER A 110 8.06 -10.54 12.66
C SER A 110 9.40 -11.15 12.26
N ASP A 111 10.45 -10.87 12.98
CA ASP A 111 11.82 -11.38 12.73
C ASP A 111 12.26 -11.19 11.27
N GLY A 112 12.08 -9.96 10.74
CA GLY A 112 12.43 -9.61 9.36
C GLY A 112 11.48 -10.16 8.27
N ARG A 113 10.38 -10.78 8.63
CA ARG A 113 9.39 -11.34 7.69
C ARG A 113 8.31 -10.33 7.30
N CYS A 114 8.14 -9.21 8.02
CA CYS A 114 7.15 -8.18 7.71
C CYS A 114 7.58 -7.34 6.50
N THR A 115 6.77 -7.34 5.45
CA THR A 115 7.03 -6.60 4.20
C THR A 115 6.07 -5.46 3.94
N GLY A 116 4.94 -5.42 4.66
CA GLY A 116 3.92 -4.39 4.48
C GLY A 116 3.00 -4.22 5.66
N ALA A 117 2.37 -3.06 5.74
CA ALA A 117 1.33 -2.72 6.72
C ALA A 117 0.18 -2.01 6.01
N HIS A 118 -1.04 -2.51 6.21
CA HIS A 118 -2.26 -2.03 5.57
C HIS A 118 -3.17 -1.37 6.59
N PHE A 119 -3.66 -0.18 6.31
CA PHE A 119 -4.61 0.49 7.18
C PHE A 119 -6.04 -0.05 6.96
N GLY A 120 -6.67 -0.55 8.01
CA GLY A 120 -8.04 -1.08 7.98
C GLY A 120 -9.06 -0.10 8.53
N VAL A 121 -9.59 0.77 7.66
CA VAL A 121 -10.45 1.91 7.99
C VAL A 121 -11.65 1.55 8.86
N TYR A 122 -12.42 0.54 8.45
CA TYR A 122 -13.76 0.30 9.04
C TYR A 122 -13.68 -0.42 10.38
N ASP A 123 -12.78 -1.38 10.53
CA ASP A 123 -12.51 -2.01 11.82
C ASP A 123 -11.92 -1.00 12.81
N TYR A 124 -11.01 -0.13 12.35
CA TYR A 124 -10.41 0.91 13.18
C TYR A 124 -11.43 1.95 13.64
N THR A 125 -12.25 2.49 12.73
CA THR A 125 -13.26 3.48 13.07
C THR A 125 -14.36 2.92 13.96
N ALA A 126 -14.78 1.66 13.75
CA ALA A 126 -15.70 0.97 14.64
C ALA A 126 -15.10 0.81 16.05
N SER A 127 -13.82 0.43 16.15
CA SER A 127 -13.12 0.27 17.44
C SER A 127 -12.90 1.59 18.17
N THR A 128 -12.92 2.72 17.45
CA THR A 128 -12.88 4.07 18.05
C THR A 128 -14.27 4.68 18.26
N ASN A 129 -15.32 3.85 18.24
CA ASN A 129 -16.70 4.22 18.51
C ASN A 129 -17.32 5.22 17.53
N ILE A 130 -16.86 5.22 16.27
CA ILE A 130 -17.48 6.02 15.21
C ILE A 130 -18.64 5.21 14.60
N THR A 131 -19.82 5.83 14.56
CA THR A 131 -21.02 5.16 14.04
C THR A 131 -20.92 4.94 12.53
N ALA A 132 -21.58 3.90 12.03
CA ALA A 132 -21.45 3.45 10.63
C ALA A 132 -21.69 4.55 9.59
N GLU A 133 -22.59 5.49 9.88
CA GLU A 133 -22.92 6.62 9.00
C GLU A 133 -21.70 7.53 8.74
N TYR A 134 -20.83 7.69 9.75
CA TYR A 134 -19.67 8.59 9.69
C TYR A 134 -18.35 7.87 9.41
N GLN A 135 -18.38 6.54 9.27
CA GLN A 135 -17.18 5.78 8.90
C GLN A 135 -16.79 6.08 7.45
N SER A 136 -15.68 6.73 7.26
CA SER A 136 -15.15 7.05 5.93
C SER A 136 -13.63 6.96 5.92
N LEU A 137 -13.06 6.69 4.74
CA LEU A 137 -11.61 6.66 4.57
C LEU A 137 -10.99 8.01 4.92
N THR A 138 -11.67 9.11 4.66
CA THR A 138 -11.20 10.49 4.92
C THR A 138 -11.56 11.02 6.32
N HIS A 139 -12.03 10.16 7.22
CA HIS A 139 -12.32 10.57 8.60
C HIS A 139 -11.02 11.01 9.32
N PRO A 140 -11.01 12.10 10.13
CA PRO A 140 -9.81 12.60 10.79
C PRO A 140 -9.08 11.57 11.66
N ASN A 141 -9.81 10.64 12.32
CA ASN A 141 -9.18 9.55 13.06
C ASN A 141 -8.36 8.63 12.17
N CYS A 142 -8.77 8.45 10.91
CA CYS A 142 -8.01 7.67 9.94
C CYS A 142 -6.73 8.39 9.53
N ASP A 143 -6.75 9.72 9.40
CA ASP A 143 -5.55 10.51 9.14
C ASP A 143 -4.55 10.40 10.28
N PHE A 144 -5.02 10.43 11.54
CA PHE A 144 -4.17 10.20 12.71
C PHE A 144 -3.46 8.83 12.63
N ALA A 145 -4.21 7.75 12.38
CA ALA A 145 -3.65 6.40 12.29
C ALA A 145 -2.63 6.29 11.14
N ARG A 146 -2.94 6.85 9.97
CA ARG A 146 -2.02 6.90 8.82
C ARG A 146 -0.72 7.64 9.14
N HIS A 147 -0.80 8.80 9.79
CA HIS A 147 0.39 9.55 10.20
C HIS A 147 1.23 8.78 11.21
N MET A 148 0.60 8.09 12.16
CA MET A 148 1.30 7.22 13.10
C MET A 148 2.03 6.08 12.38
N MET A 149 1.41 5.44 11.39
CA MET A 149 2.06 4.42 10.55
C MET A 149 3.26 4.99 9.79
N GLN A 150 3.13 6.17 9.19
CA GLN A 150 4.23 6.82 8.46
C GLN A 150 5.41 7.18 9.37
N VAL A 151 5.12 7.77 10.53
CA VAL A 151 6.16 8.18 11.48
C VAL A 151 6.88 6.96 12.07
N ALA A 152 6.12 5.93 12.44
CA ALA A 152 6.68 4.74 13.09
C ALA A 152 7.42 3.80 12.14
N LEU A 153 7.01 3.73 10.87
CA LEU A 153 7.52 2.78 9.88
C LEU A 153 8.33 3.44 8.76
N GLY A 154 8.45 4.75 8.76
CA GLY A 154 9.30 5.49 7.82
C GLY A 154 10.76 5.02 7.86
N GLY A 155 11.35 4.71 6.70
CA GLY A 155 12.73 4.25 6.59
C GLY A 155 12.99 2.79 6.98
N THR A 156 11.97 2.03 7.43
CA THR A 156 12.11 0.62 7.82
C THR A 156 12.11 -0.37 6.65
N GLY A 157 11.70 0.07 5.46
CA GLY A 157 11.48 -0.80 4.30
C GLY A 157 10.10 -1.46 4.27
N VAL A 158 9.29 -1.35 5.31
CA VAL A 158 7.89 -1.82 5.34
C VAL A 158 7.03 -0.94 4.45
N ARG A 159 6.38 -1.54 3.46
CA ARG A 159 5.49 -0.82 2.54
C ARG A 159 4.18 -0.47 3.23
N LEU A 160 3.70 0.75 3.02
CA LEU A 160 2.42 1.22 3.57
C LEU A 160 1.33 1.19 2.50
N SER A 161 0.15 0.74 2.89
CA SER A 161 -1.04 0.72 2.04
C SER A 161 -2.23 1.29 2.81
N ASP A 162 -3.01 2.12 2.15
CA ASP A 162 -4.26 2.66 2.70
C ASP A 162 -5.41 1.64 2.56
N GLY A 163 -6.53 1.95 3.19
CA GLY A 163 -7.74 1.15 3.15
C GLY A 163 -8.51 1.26 1.84
N ALA A 164 -9.72 0.72 1.84
CA ALA A 164 -10.60 0.66 0.68
C ALA A 164 -11.81 1.59 0.84
N THR A 165 -12.39 1.98 -0.30
CA THR A 165 -13.74 2.55 -0.36
C THR A 165 -14.76 1.42 -0.16
N ASN A 166 -15.71 1.59 0.78
CA ASN A 166 -16.71 0.57 1.11
C ASN A 166 -17.95 0.59 0.20
N ILE A 167 -18.15 1.62 -0.59
CA ILE A 167 -19.29 1.74 -1.51
C ILE A 167 -18.92 1.11 -2.84
N MET A 168 -19.60 0.01 -3.17
CA MET A 168 -19.34 -0.69 -4.42
C MET A 168 -20.08 -0.04 -5.59
N PRO A 169 -19.46 0.10 -6.77
CA PRO A 169 -20.08 0.66 -7.96
C PRO A 169 -20.99 -0.37 -8.64
N VAL A 170 -22.05 -0.73 -7.97
CA VAL A 170 -23.03 -1.72 -8.42
C VAL A 170 -24.43 -1.11 -8.32
N GLY A 171 -25.14 -1.09 -9.43
CA GLY A 171 -26.51 -0.58 -9.46
C GLY A 171 -27.48 -1.46 -8.65
N PRO A 172 -28.49 -0.85 -8.01
CA PRO A 172 -29.46 -1.58 -7.18
C PRO A 172 -30.41 -2.46 -7.97
N HIS A 173 -30.65 -2.15 -9.25
CA HIS A 173 -31.61 -2.88 -10.08
C HIS A 173 -30.91 -3.87 -11.00
N ARG A 174 -31.49 -5.06 -11.14
CA ARG A 174 -31.07 -6.11 -12.07
C ARG A 174 -32.26 -6.56 -12.91
N PRO A 175 -32.08 -6.86 -14.21
CA PRO A 175 -33.14 -7.46 -15.01
C PRO A 175 -33.52 -8.81 -14.41
N THR A 176 -34.81 -9.13 -14.43
CA THR A 176 -35.35 -10.44 -14.10
C THR A 176 -35.83 -11.11 -15.38
N ASP A 177 -35.97 -12.44 -15.38
CA ASP A 177 -36.39 -13.23 -16.56
C ASP A 177 -37.65 -12.64 -17.20
N GLY A 178 -37.51 -12.19 -18.45
CA GLY A 178 -38.61 -11.62 -19.23
C GLY A 178 -38.93 -10.14 -18.97
N ASN A 179 -38.28 -9.49 -17.96
CA ASN A 179 -38.55 -8.08 -17.63
C ASN A 179 -37.23 -7.25 -17.69
N PRO A 180 -37.00 -6.49 -18.76
CA PRO A 180 -35.90 -5.54 -18.83
C PRO A 180 -36.08 -4.41 -17.79
N LEU A 181 -34.99 -3.76 -17.44
CA LEU A 181 -35.04 -2.57 -16.58
C LEU A 181 -35.80 -1.43 -17.29
N THR A 182 -36.57 -0.69 -16.50
CA THR A 182 -37.19 0.58 -16.97
C THR A 182 -36.11 1.67 -17.11
N ASP A 183 -36.41 2.69 -17.88
CA ASP A 183 -35.51 3.87 -18.04
C ASP A 183 -35.15 4.50 -16.69
N SER A 184 -36.12 4.60 -15.79
CA SER A 184 -35.90 5.13 -14.43
C SER A 184 -34.92 4.27 -13.63
N GLN A 185 -35.03 2.93 -13.72
CA GLN A 185 -34.12 2.00 -13.05
C GLN A 185 -32.71 2.04 -13.66
N LEU A 186 -32.61 2.19 -14.97
CA LEU A 186 -31.33 2.37 -15.65
C LEU A 186 -30.64 3.66 -15.22
N GLU A 187 -31.36 4.77 -15.11
CA GLU A 187 -30.80 6.06 -14.69
C GLU A 187 -30.41 6.01 -13.20
N GLU A 188 -31.20 5.37 -12.32
CA GLU A 188 -30.83 5.17 -10.93
C GLU A 188 -29.57 4.32 -10.78
N ASN A 189 -29.47 3.20 -11.51
CA ASN A 189 -28.26 2.38 -11.55
C ASN A 189 -27.02 3.19 -11.93
N LYS A 190 -27.14 4.01 -12.98
CA LYS A 190 -26.07 4.85 -13.48
C LYS A 190 -25.64 5.89 -12.44
N MET A 191 -26.62 6.54 -11.80
CA MET A 191 -26.35 7.54 -10.75
C MET A 191 -25.61 6.90 -9.56
N VAL A 192 -26.06 5.75 -9.07
CA VAL A 192 -25.42 5.02 -7.95
C VAL A 192 -23.98 4.63 -8.31
N VAL A 193 -23.77 4.06 -9.49
CA VAL A 193 -22.42 3.67 -9.95
C VAL A 193 -21.49 4.88 -10.07
N HIS A 194 -21.95 5.97 -10.68
CA HIS A 194 -21.15 7.19 -10.83
C HIS A 194 -20.81 7.85 -9.50
N ASN A 195 -21.72 7.83 -8.53
CA ASN A 195 -21.45 8.35 -7.18
C ASN A 195 -20.42 7.51 -6.45
N ALA A 196 -20.51 6.17 -6.54
CA ALA A 196 -19.51 5.25 -5.98
C ALA A 196 -18.13 5.46 -6.63
N TRP A 197 -18.08 5.65 -7.94
CA TRP A 197 -16.85 5.96 -8.67
C TRP A 197 -16.23 7.29 -8.23
N ARG A 198 -17.02 8.34 -8.12
CA ARG A 198 -16.55 9.66 -7.65
C ARG A 198 -15.97 9.56 -6.23
N LEU A 199 -16.67 8.83 -5.34
CA LEU A 199 -16.19 8.61 -3.99
C LEU A 199 -14.85 7.87 -4.00
N ASN A 200 -14.74 6.78 -4.77
CA ASN A 200 -13.48 6.02 -4.85
C ASN A 200 -12.33 6.86 -5.41
N PHE A 201 -12.55 7.62 -6.47
CA PHE A 201 -11.56 8.55 -7.03
C PHE A 201 -11.07 9.54 -5.96
N ASN A 202 -11.99 10.19 -5.25
CA ASN A 202 -11.65 11.17 -4.21
C ASN A 202 -10.88 10.55 -3.04
N ASN A 203 -11.25 9.34 -2.62
CA ASN A 203 -10.58 8.61 -1.56
C ASN A 203 -9.14 8.23 -1.97
N VAL A 204 -8.95 7.69 -3.17
CA VAL A 204 -7.61 7.39 -3.70
C VAL A 204 -6.77 8.66 -3.80
N PHE A 205 -7.35 9.76 -4.29
CA PHE A 205 -6.65 11.04 -4.42
C PHE A 205 -6.27 11.63 -3.05
N HIS A 206 -7.12 11.45 -2.04
CA HIS A 206 -6.80 11.78 -0.65
C HIS A 206 -5.59 10.97 -0.15
N SER A 207 -5.60 9.65 -0.33
CA SER A 207 -4.47 8.78 0.04
C SER A 207 -3.16 9.23 -0.60
N LEU A 208 -3.17 9.54 -1.91
CA LEU A 208 -1.99 10.02 -2.63
C LEU A 208 -1.42 11.31 -2.06
N LYS A 209 -2.29 12.28 -1.71
CA LYS A 209 -1.89 13.54 -1.07
C LYS A 209 -1.24 13.34 0.29
N HIS A 210 -1.61 12.27 0.99
CA HIS A 210 -1.05 11.90 2.29
C HIS A 210 0.14 10.93 2.19
N GLY A 211 0.68 10.69 0.97
CA GLY A 211 1.85 9.84 0.76
C GLY A 211 1.58 8.35 0.77
N TYR A 212 0.32 7.93 0.63
CA TYR A 212 -0.07 6.55 0.43
C TYR A 212 -0.32 6.29 -1.05
N TYR A 213 0.62 5.62 -1.69
CA TYR A 213 0.59 5.33 -3.14
C TYR A 213 -0.03 3.98 -3.46
N GLN A 214 -0.38 3.20 -2.46
CA GLN A 214 -1.07 1.93 -2.55
C GLN A 214 -2.29 1.92 -1.64
N GLY A 215 -3.31 1.19 -2.02
CA GLY A 215 -4.53 0.98 -1.23
C GLY A 215 -5.31 -0.23 -1.73
N TRP A 216 -6.39 -0.54 -1.06
CA TRP A 216 -7.24 -1.69 -1.38
C TRP A 216 -8.44 -1.27 -2.21
N ASP A 217 -8.87 -2.19 -3.10
CA ASP A 217 -10.12 -2.12 -3.84
C ASP A 217 -10.96 -3.36 -3.50
N LEU A 218 -12.22 -3.15 -3.13
CA LEU A 218 -13.13 -4.24 -2.76
C LEU A 218 -13.89 -4.82 -3.96
N HIS A 219 -13.84 -4.16 -5.11
CA HIS A 219 -14.55 -4.58 -6.31
C HIS A 219 -13.71 -4.26 -7.56
N PRO A 220 -13.70 -5.14 -8.60
CA PRO A 220 -12.93 -4.88 -9.82
C PRO A 220 -13.28 -3.56 -10.52
N SER A 221 -14.53 -3.12 -10.42
CA SER A 221 -14.98 -1.84 -11.00
C SER A 221 -14.43 -0.59 -10.29
N HIS A 222 -13.69 -0.73 -9.18
CA HIS A 222 -12.90 0.35 -8.59
C HIS A 222 -11.58 0.59 -9.33
N LEU A 223 -10.99 -0.45 -9.95
CA LEU A 223 -9.68 -0.36 -10.58
C LEU A 223 -9.56 0.76 -11.63
N PRO A 224 -10.53 0.97 -12.55
CA PRO A 224 -10.45 2.07 -13.51
C PRO A 224 -10.32 3.44 -12.82
N LEU A 225 -11.02 3.63 -11.70
CA LEU A 225 -11.02 4.90 -10.97
C LEU A 225 -9.73 5.07 -10.14
N ARG A 226 -9.18 3.99 -9.61
CA ARG A 226 -7.86 4.01 -8.99
C ARG A 226 -6.80 4.45 -9.98
N TYR A 227 -6.77 3.84 -11.17
CA TYR A 227 -5.83 4.26 -12.23
C TYR A 227 -6.07 5.71 -12.66
N ALA A 228 -7.34 6.14 -12.83
CA ALA A 228 -7.66 7.51 -13.17
C ALA A 228 -7.13 8.50 -12.11
N ALA A 229 -7.35 8.21 -10.81
CA ALA A 229 -6.87 9.06 -9.72
C ALA A 229 -5.34 9.11 -9.66
N VAL A 230 -4.66 7.96 -9.75
CA VAL A 230 -3.20 7.87 -9.72
C VAL A 230 -2.59 8.61 -10.92
N TYR A 231 -3.13 8.40 -12.11
CA TYR A 231 -2.60 9.03 -13.32
C TYR A 231 -2.87 10.54 -13.33
N SER A 232 -4.07 10.99 -12.93
CA SER A 232 -4.34 12.43 -12.78
C SER A 232 -3.36 13.08 -11.81
N PHE A 233 -3.13 12.47 -10.65
CA PHE A 233 -2.22 12.99 -9.63
C PHE A 233 -0.81 13.24 -10.16
N PHE A 234 -0.27 12.29 -10.94
CA PHE A 234 1.10 12.43 -11.47
C PHE A 234 1.15 13.22 -12.79
N LEU A 235 0.18 13.05 -13.69
CA LEU A 235 0.25 13.71 -15.00
C LEU A 235 -0.09 15.20 -14.94
N GLU A 236 -1.00 15.62 -14.08
CA GLU A 236 -1.33 17.04 -13.89
C GLU A 236 -0.14 17.84 -13.34
N GLY A 237 0.66 17.23 -12.45
CA GLY A 237 1.84 17.85 -11.87
C GLY A 237 3.12 17.72 -12.71
N LEU A 238 3.18 16.84 -13.70
CA LEU A 238 4.41 16.41 -14.37
C LEU A 238 5.26 17.57 -14.90
N SER A 239 4.65 18.49 -15.63
CA SER A 239 5.36 19.62 -16.23
C SER A 239 5.98 20.53 -15.18
N SER A 240 5.19 20.94 -14.19
CA SER A 240 5.64 21.84 -13.13
C SER A 240 6.72 21.20 -12.25
N GLN A 241 6.58 19.92 -11.89
CA GLN A 241 7.56 19.20 -11.09
C GLN A 241 8.86 18.96 -11.88
N SER A 242 8.79 18.72 -13.19
CA SER A 242 9.97 18.60 -14.04
C SER A 242 10.79 19.90 -14.07
N VAL A 243 10.12 21.04 -14.26
CA VAL A 243 10.77 22.35 -14.23
C VAL A 243 11.39 22.64 -12.86
N ARG A 244 10.66 22.35 -11.79
CA ARG A 244 11.16 22.54 -10.42
C ARG A 244 12.38 21.69 -10.13
N LEU A 245 12.37 20.40 -10.46
CA LEU A 245 13.51 19.51 -10.22
C LEU A 245 14.73 19.96 -11.05
N LYS A 246 14.53 20.30 -12.33
CA LYS A 246 15.60 20.82 -13.19
C LYS A 246 16.24 22.10 -12.64
N SER A 247 15.40 23.07 -12.21
CA SER A 247 15.87 24.32 -11.60
C SER A 247 16.61 24.05 -10.28
N PHE A 248 16.12 23.11 -9.49
CA PHE A 248 16.72 22.73 -8.23
C PHE A 248 18.10 22.09 -8.42
N MET A 249 18.24 21.20 -9.40
CA MET A 249 19.53 20.62 -9.79
C MET A 249 20.52 21.67 -10.25
N GLY A 250 20.07 22.67 -11.03
CA GLY A 250 20.93 23.79 -11.47
C GLY A 250 21.46 24.63 -10.30
N LYS A 251 20.62 24.93 -9.32
CA LYS A 251 21.02 25.65 -8.11
C LYS A 251 22.01 24.86 -7.25
N ALA A 252 21.77 23.57 -7.06
CA ALA A 252 22.67 22.69 -6.33
C ALA A 252 24.06 22.62 -6.99
N ALA A 253 24.11 22.53 -8.32
CA ALA A 253 25.36 22.55 -9.08
C ALA A 253 26.11 23.90 -8.94
N GLN A 254 25.40 25.04 -8.95
CA GLN A 254 26.00 26.35 -8.73
C GLN A 254 26.59 26.52 -7.31
N ALA A 255 25.84 26.13 -6.29
CA ALA A 255 26.33 26.18 -4.89
C ALA A 255 27.63 25.39 -4.73
N THR A 256 27.72 24.21 -5.34
CA THR A 256 28.94 23.40 -5.33
C THR A 256 30.13 24.09 -6.01
N LEU A 257 29.92 24.74 -7.16
CA LEU A 257 30.98 25.44 -7.91
C LEU A 257 31.61 26.61 -7.13
N ILE A 258 30.85 27.27 -6.28
CA ILE A 258 31.33 28.38 -5.45
C ILE A 258 31.78 27.94 -4.05
N GLY A 259 31.79 26.62 -3.78
CA GLY A 259 32.18 26.06 -2.48
C GLY A 259 31.15 26.29 -1.36
N ASP A 260 29.93 26.63 -1.72
CA ASP A 260 28.82 26.84 -0.79
C ASP A 260 28.09 25.53 -0.49
N VAL A 261 27.47 25.43 0.70
CA VAL A 261 26.70 24.23 1.10
C VAL A 261 25.27 24.37 0.60
N PHE A 262 24.82 23.36 -0.15
CA PHE A 262 23.42 23.29 -0.59
C PHE A 262 22.56 22.66 0.51
N ASP A 263 21.95 23.50 1.32
CA ASP A 263 21.25 23.09 2.55
C ASP A 263 19.83 22.47 2.36
N ASP A 264 19.31 22.38 1.13
CA ASP A 264 17.91 21.96 0.89
C ASP A 264 17.78 20.59 0.21
N ALA A 265 18.59 19.61 0.64
CA ALA A 265 18.54 18.24 0.12
C ALA A 265 17.16 17.56 0.35
N ALA A 266 16.40 17.98 1.37
CA ALA A 266 15.08 17.44 1.66
C ALA A 266 14.05 17.80 0.57
N THR A 267 14.05 19.04 0.09
CA THR A 267 13.21 19.45 -1.04
C THR A 267 13.58 18.72 -2.31
N GLY A 268 14.88 18.53 -2.60
CA GLY A 268 15.36 17.72 -3.71
C GLY A 268 14.91 16.29 -3.64
N GLN A 269 14.95 15.69 -2.45
CA GLN A 269 14.45 14.33 -2.24
C GLN A 269 12.92 14.22 -2.43
N ALA A 270 12.15 15.20 -1.96
CA ALA A 270 10.71 15.22 -2.16
C ALA A 270 10.33 15.33 -3.66
N LEU A 271 11.05 16.16 -4.43
CA LEU A 271 10.89 16.24 -5.87
C LEU A 271 11.27 14.92 -6.56
N LEU A 272 12.37 14.31 -6.17
CA LEU A 272 12.79 13.00 -6.69
C LEU A 272 11.75 11.91 -6.39
N ASN A 273 11.20 11.89 -5.19
CA ASN A 273 10.17 10.91 -4.79
C ASN A 273 8.92 10.98 -5.69
N TYR A 274 8.51 12.16 -6.13
CA TYR A 274 7.40 12.30 -7.07
C TYR A 274 7.64 11.48 -8.36
N PHE A 275 8.82 11.58 -8.95
CA PHE A 275 9.17 10.82 -10.16
C PHE A 275 9.31 9.32 -9.87
N LEU A 276 9.95 8.95 -8.76
CA LEU A 276 10.10 7.55 -8.36
C LEU A 276 8.74 6.86 -8.21
N GLN A 277 7.78 7.51 -7.55
CA GLN A 277 6.45 6.96 -7.37
C GLN A 277 5.66 6.94 -8.68
N GLY A 278 5.72 8.01 -9.48
CA GLY A 278 5.07 8.09 -10.79
C GLY A 278 5.56 7.02 -11.77
N ILE A 279 6.86 6.72 -11.78
CA ILE A 279 7.44 5.64 -12.58
C ILE A 279 6.99 4.28 -12.04
N SER A 280 7.05 4.09 -10.73
CA SER A 280 6.68 2.83 -10.08
C SER A 280 5.24 2.41 -10.38
N CYS A 281 4.30 3.36 -10.46
CA CYS A 281 2.90 3.08 -10.81
C CYS A 281 2.60 3.14 -12.32
N GLY A 282 3.59 3.44 -13.16
CA GLY A 282 3.47 3.51 -14.62
C GLY A 282 2.78 4.77 -15.15
N ALA A 283 2.51 5.77 -14.30
CA ALA A 283 1.93 7.06 -14.74
C ALA A 283 2.96 7.96 -15.42
N ILE A 284 4.22 7.91 -15.00
CA ILE A 284 5.35 8.62 -15.60
C ILE A 284 6.21 7.61 -16.35
N LEU A 285 6.50 7.87 -17.60
CA LEU A 285 7.36 7.02 -18.41
C LEU A 285 8.84 7.40 -18.22
N GLU A 286 9.74 6.44 -18.39
CA GLU A 286 11.17 6.68 -18.28
C GLU A 286 11.65 7.83 -19.19
N LYS A 287 11.10 7.96 -20.41
CA LYS A 287 11.38 9.08 -21.31
C LYS A 287 11.00 10.46 -20.78
N ASP A 288 10.05 10.54 -19.84
CA ASP A 288 9.64 11.82 -19.24
C ASP A 288 10.64 12.31 -18.20
N VAL A 289 11.48 11.41 -17.69
CA VAL A 289 12.56 11.73 -16.74
C VAL A 289 13.60 12.65 -17.35
N GLU A 290 13.92 12.50 -18.63
CA GLU A 290 14.89 13.34 -19.34
C GLU A 290 14.55 14.83 -19.25
N LYS A 291 13.26 15.18 -19.14
CA LYS A 291 12.78 16.55 -18.97
C LYS A 291 13.24 17.19 -17.66
N THR A 292 13.59 16.38 -16.67
CA THR A 292 14.11 16.83 -15.36
C THR A 292 15.58 17.19 -15.39
N GLY A 293 16.31 16.80 -16.42
CA GLY A 293 17.75 16.88 -16.52
C GLY A 293 18.50 15.81 -15.70
N LEU A 294 17.79 14.78 -15.22
CA LEU A 294 18.35 13.58 -14.59
C LEU A 294 18.41 12.44 -15.60
N THR A 295 19.38 11.56 -15.44
CA THR A 295 19.45 10.28 -16.13
C THR A 295 18.61 9.22 -15.39
N LEU A 296 18.25 8.14 -16.05
CA LEU A 296 17.57 7.02 -15.42
C LEU A 296 18.41 6.38 -14.30
N ASP A 297 19.72 6.28 -14.49
CA ASP A 297 20.62 5.71 -13.49
C ASP A 297 20.70 6.61 -12.25
N GLU A 298 20.70 7.92 -12.41
CA GLU A 298 20.60 8.85 -11.29
C GLU A 298 19.29 8.67 -10.51
N ILE A 299 18.15 8.57 -11.18
CA ILE A 299 16.86 8.32 -10.51
C ILE A 299 16.86 6.98 -9.79
N ARG A 300 17.43 5.93 -10.38
CA ARG A 300 17.55 4.60 -9.76
C ARG A 300 18.36 4.57 -8.47
N THR A 301 19.22 5.56 -8.24
CA THR A 301 19.91 5.71 -6.93
C THR A 301 18.94 5.96 -5.77
N ARG A 302 17.74 6.46 -6.04
CA ARG A 302 16.68 6.83 -5.09
C ARG A 302 17.11 7.84 -4.02
N SER A 303 18.24 8.50 -4.20
CA SER A 303 18.82 9.42 -3.24
C SER A 303 19.32 10.69 -3.92
N PHE A 304 18.68 11.80 -3.61
CA PHE A 304 19.09 13.11 -4.14
C PHE A 304 20.54 13.42 -3.75
N LYS A 305 20.95 13.09 -2.54
CA LYS A 305 22.33 13.26 -2.07
C LYS A 305 23.34 12.50 -2.94
N LYS A 306 23.07 11.22 -3.24
CA LYS A 306 23.95 10.41 -4.10
C LYS A 306 24.04 10.96 -5.52
N ILE A 307 22.95 11.54 -6.05
CA ILE A 307 22.95 12.20 -7.36
C ILE A 307 23.91 13.39 -7.36
N LEU A 308 23.86 14.23 -6.32
CA LEU A 308 24.76 15.38 -6.20
C LEU A 308 26.23 14.94 -6.06
N GLU A 309 26.51 13.98 -5.20
CA GLU A 309 27.86 13.42 -5.01
C GLU A 309 28.42 12.83 -6.32
N GLY A 310 27.62 12.08 -7.07
CA GLY A 310 28.02 11.51 -8.36
C GLY A 310 28.28 12.53 -9.47
N ARG A 311 27.69 13.72 -9.40
CA ARG A 311 27.97 14.83 -10.34
C ARG A 311 29.16 15.69 -9.97
N GLN A 312 29.70 15.54 -8.76
CA GLN A 312 30.91 16.24 -8.27
C GLN A 312 32.20 15.46 -8.54
N SER A 313 32.06 14.14 -8.79
CA SER A 313 33.16 13.25 -9.13
C SER A 313 33.40 13.23 -10.66
#